data_732526115cad8fec7166058f78a877f4
#
_entry.id   732526115cad8fec7166058f78a877f4
#
_cell.length_a   1.000
_cell.length_b   1.000
_cell.length_c   1.000
_cell.angle_alpha   90.00
_cell.angle_beta   90.00
_cell.angle_gamma   90.00
#
_symmetry.space_group_name_H-M   'P 1'
#
loop_
_entity.id
_entity.type
_entity.pdbx_description
1 polymer ?
#
loop_
_entity_poly.entity_id
_entity_poly.type
_entity_poly.pdbx_seq_one_letter_code
_entity_poly.pdbx_strand_id
1 'polypeptide(L)'
;MIQILPLAKILHEEVLLEDDFNSKFEGWEIIEDKDEHSFIKDSHYWMENKSSNRWMFYHKKLPVKKQDNFIIKAEIELLESSRGYGQYGLVWGFDKEHNELNKFVVSTDNNDYTIAKFQKNHEFIKHRFNRNHEKHPFETNKQFFSIVKLEDYYYFFLNRFDRPEYMTHVSQMRMEGERFGFYVEPGIMMRCDKIIVKRLITDKNFNGNPWMPLGDDEMPLGSEILRG
;
A
#
# COMPACT_ATOMS: atom_id res chain seq x y z
N MET A 1 -3.88 -25.79 -2.31
CA MET A 1 -4.21 -25.74 -0.87
C MET A 1 -3.79 -24.37 -0.40
N ILE A 2 -4.72 -23.45 -0.25
CA ILE A 2 -4.45 -22.05 0.13
C ILE A 2 -4.23 -22.08 1.64
N GLN A 3 -3.01 -21.80 2.06
CA GLN A 3 -2.66 -21.62 3.45
C GLN A 3 -3.28 -20.30 3.94
N ILE A 4 -4.38 -20.38 4.68
CA ILE A 4 -4.90 -19.23 5.43
C ILE A 4 -3.92 -19.01 6.57
N LEU A 5 -3.32 -17.84 6.58
CA LEU A 5 -2.26 -17.46 7.53
C LEU A 5 -2.82 -17.27 8.93
N PRO A 6 -2.06 -17.68 9.95
CA PRO A 6 -2.36 -17.32 11.31
C PRO A 6 -2.17 -15.80 11.43
N LEU A 7 -3.26 -15.08 11.46
CA LEU A 7 -3.23 -13.76 12.04
C LEU A 7 -2.85 -13.99 13.51
N ALA A 8 -1.68 -13.51 13.93
CA ALA A 8 -1.42 -13.36 15.35
C ALA A 8 -2.64 -12.66 15.93
N LYS A 9 -3.13 -13.10 17.09
CA LYS A 9 -4.35 -12.52 17.67
C LYS A 9 -4.13 -11.01 17.83
N ILE A 10 -4.78 -10.24 16.98
CA ILE A 10 -4.76 -8.79 17.07
C ILE A 10 -5.67 -8.42 18.24
N LEU A 11 -5.09 -7.83 19.28
CA LEU A 11 -5.81 -7.42 20.47
C LEU A 11 -6.43 -6.04 20.31
N HIS A 12 -5.74 -5.17 19.61
CA HIS A 12 -6.14 -3.77 19.47
C HIS A 12 -5.48 -3.14 18.24
N GLU A 13 -6.20 -2.17 17.64
CA GLU A 13 -5.71 -1.29 16.59
C GLU A 13 -5.65 0.15 17.09
N GLU A 14 -4.50 0.78 16.94
CA GLU A 14 -4.30 2.19 17.23
C GLU A 14 -4.20 2.95 15.91
N VAL A 15 -5.13 3.87 15.65
CA VAL A 15 -5.07 4.76 14.48
C VAL A 15 -3.97 5.78 14.73
N LEU A 16 -2.92 5.76 13.91
CA LEU A 16 -1.79 6.70 13.99
C LEU A 16 -1.90 7.82 12.97
N LEU A 17 -2.55 7.55 11.85
CA LEU A 17 -2.86 8.50 10.80
C LEU A 17 -4.18 8.08 10.16
N GLU A 18 -5.07 9.03 9.98
CA GLU A 18 -6.24 8.93 9.12
C GLU A 18 -6.39 10.26 8.41
N ASP A 19 -6.32 10.23 7.07
CA ASP A 19 -6.41 11.42 6.25
C ASP A 19 -7.43 11.16 5.14
N ASP A 20 -8.53 11.89 5.18
CA ASP A 20 -9.59 11.92 4.20
C ASP A 20 -9.55 13.20 3.36
N PHE A 21 -8.50 14.00 3.54
CA PHE A 21 -8.21 15.25 2.85
C PHE A 21 -9.32 16.32 2.96
N ASN A 22 -10.24 16.17 3.93
CA ASN A 22 -11.32 17.11 4.19
C ASN A 22 -10.92 18.27 5.11
N SER A 23 -9.95 18.04 6.00
CA SER A 23 -9.48 18.99 6.98
C SER A 23 -8.16 19.63 6.57
N LYS A 24 -7.72 20.63 7.37
CA LYS A 24 -6.46 21.32 7.11
C LYS A 24 -5.33 20.33 6.89
N PHE A 25 -4.76 20.47 5.73
CA PHE A 25 -3.59 19.78 5.24
C PHE A 25 -2.43 19.79 6.24
N GLU A 26 -2.02 18.64 6.72
CA GLU A 26 -0.83 18.50 7.55
C GLU A 26 0.15 17.48 6.95
N GLY A 27 1.22 17.97 6.34
CA GLY A 27 2.42 17.20 6.07
C GLY A 27 2.51 16.40 4.77
N TRP A 28 1.55 16.51 3.85
CA TRP A 28 1.74 16.06 2.46
C TRP A 28 2.44 17.15 1.63
N GLU A 29 3.27 16.76 0.71
CA GLU A 29 3.93 17.72 -0.17
C GLU A 29 2.91 18.30 -1.15
N ILE A 30 2.85 19.63 -1.23
CA ILE A 30 2.16 20.35 -2.30
C ILE A 30 3.23 20.82 -3.26
N ILE A 31 3.13 20.39 -4.50
CA ILE A 31 4.11 20.65 -5.54
C ILE A 31 3.41 21.31 -6.71
N GLU A 32 4.00 22.39 -7.18
CA GLU A 32 3.57 23.08 -8.39
C GLU A 32 4.81 23.33 -9.26
N ASP A 33 5.15 22.33 -10.05
CA ASP A 33 6.27 22.36 -10.99
C ASP A 33 5.76 22.00 -12.38
N LYS A 34 6.53 22.30 -13.44
CA LYS A 34 6.16 21.98 -14.83
C LYS A 34 5.98 20.48 -15.09
N ASP A 35 6.74 19.65 -14.37
CA ASP A 35 6.80 18.20 -14.56
C ASP A 35 6.03 17.44 -13.46
N GLU A 36 5.67 18.11 -12.35
CA GLU A 36 5.13 17.45 -11.17
C GLU A 36 4.11 18.35 -10.48
N HIS A 37 2.91 17.83 -10.26
CA HIS A 37 1.87 18.53 -9.53
C HIS A 37 1.32 17.67 -8.39
N SER A 38 1.12 18.28 -7.23
CA SER A 38 0.29 17.70 -6.18
C SER A 38 -0.47 18.79 -5.43
N PHE A 39 -1.74 18.54 -5.16
CA PHE A 39 -2.61 19.49 -4.49
C PHE A 39 -3.78 18.78 -3.82
N ILE A 40 -4.45 19.47 -2.88
CA ILE A 40 -5.70 19.00 -2.31
C ILE A 40 -6.84 19.79 -2.90
N LYS A 41 -7.85 19.06 -3.38
CA LYS A 41 -9.08 19.63 -3.92
C LYS A 41 -10.22 18.63 -3.76
N ASP A 42 -11.40 19.13 -3.39
CA ASP A 42 -12.63 18.34 -3.26
C ASP A 42 -12.46 17.10 -2.40
N SER A 43 -11.76 17.25 -1.26
CA SER A 43 -11.47 16.16 -0.31
C SER A 43 -10.64 15.01 -0.88
N HIS A 44 -9.73 15.33 -1.79
CA HIS A 44 -8.83 14.36 -2.39
C HIS A 44 -7.44 14.95 -2.50
N TYR A 45 -6.43 14.10 -2.36
CA TYR A 45 -5.06 14.43 -2.69
C TYR A 45 -4.75 14.01 -4.12
N TRP A 46 -4.57 15.01 -4.98
CA TRP A 46 -4.31 14.86 -6.41
C TRP A 46 -2.81 14.82 -6.65
N MET A 47 -2.39 13.94 -7.53
CA MET A 47 -0.99 13.74 -7.91
C MET A 47 -0.88 13.54 -9.41
N GLU A 48 0.00 14.30 -10.05
CA GLU A 48 0.22 14.24 -11.48
C GLU A 48 1.70 14.27 -11.81
N ASN A 49 2.14 13.30 -12.61
CA ASN A 49 3.50 13.24 -13.13
C ASN A 49 3.51 13.50 -14.64
N LYS A 50 3.89 14.71 -15.03
CA LYS A 50 4.03 15.16 -16.44
C LYS A 50 5.42 14.92 -17.02
N SER A 51 6.37 14.44 -16.20
CA SER A 51 7.72 14.20 -16.68
C SER A 51 7.78 13.18 -17.81
N SER A 52 8.83 13.23 -18.60
CA SER A 52 8.98 12.31 -19.72
C SER A 52 9.58 10.96 -19.34
N ASN A 53 10.30 10.88 -18.22
CA ASN A 53 11.14 9.70 -17.91
C ASN A 53 11.45 9.48 -16.43
N ARG A 54 10.88 10.27 -15.53
CA ARG A 54 11.10 10.14 -14.09
C ARG A 54 9.82 9.75 -13.39
N TRP A 55 9.88 8.71 -12.56
CA TRP A 55 8.85 8.43 -11.57
C TRP A 55 8.92 9.44 -10.42
N MET A 56 7.77 9.72 -9.79
CA MET A 56 7.64 10.68 -8.70
C MET A 56 7.14 9.99 -7.44
N PHE A 57 7.53 10.56 -6.29
CA PHE A 57 7.05 10.16 -4.97
C PHE A 57 6.44 11.34 -4.25
N TYR A 58 5.23 11.16 -3.84
CA TYR A 58 4.51 12.06 -2.97
C TYR A 58 4.45 11.43 -1.60
N HIS A 59 5.19 11.95 -0.63
CA HIS A 59 5.46 11.21 0.59
C HIS A 59 5.30 12.03 1.88
N LYS A 60 5.11 11.31 2.98
CA LYS A 60 4.99 11.81 4.33
C LYS A 60 5.81 10.93 5.28
N LYS A 61 6.08 11.40 6.50
CA LYS A 61 6.69 10.57 7.53
C LYS A 61 5.71 9.46 7.95
N LEU A 62 6.19 8.22 7.93
CA LEU A 62 5.44 7.07 8.41
C LEU A 62 5.42 7.07 9.95
N PRO A 63 4.25 7.08 10.60
CA PRO A 63 4.16 7.20 12.06
C PRO A 63 4.41 5.89 12.81
N VAL A 64 5.00 4.89 12.16
CA VAL A 64 5.37 3.59 12.77
C VAL A 64 6.87 3.35 12.68
N LYS A 65 7.40 2.51 13.58
CA LYS A 65 8.78 2.06 13.58
C LYS A 65 8.94 0.76 12.80
N LYS A 66 10.18 0.42 12.41
CA LYS A 66 10.50 -0.82 11.67
C LYS A 66 10.02 -2.10 12.37
N GLN A 67 10.05 -2.12 13.70
CA GLN A 67 9.63 -3.27 14.51
C GLN A 67 8.13 -3.35 14.76
N ASP A 68 7.39 -2.27 14.55
CA ASP A 68 5.96 -2.26 14.81
C ASP A 68 5.22 -3.19 13.84
N ASN A 69 4.16 -3.81 14.32
CA ASN A 69 3.13 -4.39 13.48
C ASN A 69 2.19 -3.25 13.05
N PHE A 70 1.86 -3.20 11.77
CA PHE A 70 1.06 -2.10 11.25
C PHE A 70 0.26 -2.48 10.01
N ILE A 71 -0.70 -1.62 9.70
CA ILE A 71 -1.43 -1.66 8.43
C ILE A 71 -1.40 -0.27 7.79
N ILE A 72 -1.16 -0.23 6.48
CA ILE A 72 -1.36 0.93 5.63
C ILE A 72 -2.49 0.59 4.67
N LYS A 73 -3.56 1.38 4.65
CA LYS A 73 -4.65 1.27 3.68
C LYS A 73 -4.75 2.55 2.88
N ALA A 74 -4.98 2.45 1.59
CA ALA A 74 -5.24 3.61 0.74
C ALA A 74 -6.29 3.28 -0.32
N GLU A 75 -7.12 4.26 -0.62
CA GLU A 75 -8.08 4.27 -1.69
C GLU A 75 -7.59 5.23 -2.77
N ILE A 76 -7.18 4.67 -3.92
CA ILE A 76 -6.53 5.41 -5.00
C ILE A 76 -7.34 5.25 -6.28
N GLU A 77 -7.60 6.34 -6.97
CA GLU A 77 -8.27 6.36 -8.25
C GLU A 77 -7.33 6.86 -9.36
N LEU A 78 -7.20 6.07 -10.43
CA LEU A 78 -6.56 6.48 -11.66
C LEU A 78 -7.51 7.40 -12.42
N LEU A 79 -7.07 8.60 -12.73
CA LEU A 79 -7.86 9.59 -13.48
C LEU A 79 -7.46 9.64 -14.96
N GLU A 80 -6.15 9.60 -15.20
CA GLU A 80 -5.61 9.68 -16.56
C GLU A 80 -4.30 8.91 -16.67
N SER A 81 -4.09 8.29 -17.85
CA SER A 81 -2.82 7.73 -18.27
C SER A 81 -2.55 8.15 -19.71
N SER A 82 -1.83 9.27 -19.88
CA SER A 82 -1.59 9.86 -21.21
C SER A 82 -0.73 8.98 -22.13
N ARG A 83 -0.03 8.00 -21.57
CA ARG A 83 0.82 7.06 -22.31
C ARG A 83 0.16 5.72 -22.57
N GLY A 84 -1.01 5.48 -21.98
CA GLY A 84 -1.67 4.18 -22.03
C GLY A 84 -0.99 3.08 -21.22
N TYR A 85 0.19 3.32 -20.66
CA TYR A 85 0.93 2.42 -19.77
C TYR A 85 1.61 3.20 -18.65
N GLY A 86 1.89 2.52 -17.56
CA GLY A 86 2.56 3.08 -16.41
C GLY A 86 2.10 2.39 -15.11
N GLN A 87 2.75 2.73 -14.00
CA GLN A 87 2.47 2.16 -12.69
C GLN A 87 2.15 3.25 -11.69
N TYR A 88 1.22 2.95 -10.77
CA TYR A 88 0.87 3.82 -9.66
C TYR A 88 0.50 3.00 -8.42
N GLY A 89 0.62 3.56 -7.24
CA GLY A 89 0.26 2.88 -6.01
C GLY A 89 1.03 3.38 -4.79
N LEU A 90 1.35 2.48 -3.87
CA LEU A 90 1.96 2.78 -2.58
C LEU A 90 3.46 2.52 -2.54
N VAL A 91 4.15 3.37 -1.77
CA VAL A 91 5.53 3.15 -1.32
C VAL A 91 5.61 3.22 0.19
N TRP A 92 6.54 2.47 0.77
CA TRP A 92 6.84 2.54 2.21
C TRP A 92 8.31 2.21 2.48
N GLY A 93 8.79 2.65 3.65
CA GLY A 93 10.18 2.47 4.04
C GLY A 93 11.14 3.26 3.14
N PHE A 94 10.69 4.39 2.59
CA PHE A 94 11.51 5.22 1.72
C PHE A 94 12.60 5.92 2.51
N ASP A 95 13.86 5.65 2.11
CA ASP A 95 15.07 6.32 2.55
C ASP A 95 15.55 7.27 1.45
N LYS A 96 15.46 8.58 1.72
CA LYS A 96 15.82 9.61 0.77
C LYS A 96 17.33 9.68 0.52
N GLU A 97 18.15 9.35 1.52
CA GLU A 97 19.60 9.46 1.42
C GLU A 97 20.17 8.35 0.52
N HIS A 98 19.65 7.15 0.63
CA HIS A 98 20.11 6.00 -0.14
C HIS A 98 19.25 5.69 -1.37
N ASN A 99 18.16 6.45 -1.56
CA ASN A 99 17.18 6.19 -2.62
C ASN A 99 16.65 4.75 -2.60
N GLU A 100 16.28 4.28 -1.42
CA GLU A 100 15.77 2.93 -1.20
C GLU A 100 14.31 2.99 -0.78
N LEU A 101 13.49 2.09 -1.32
CA LEU A 101 12.06 1.98 -0.98
C LEU A 101 11.50 0.61 -1.30
N ASN A 102 10.35 0.32 -0.73
CA ASN A 102 9.47 -0.75 -1.15
C ASN A 102 8.28 -0.16 -1.89
N LYS A 103 7.78 -0.86 -2.92
CA LYS A 103 6.59 -0.43 -3.65
C LYS A 103 5.58 -1.57 -3.84
N PHE A 104 4.31 -1.20 -3.81
CA PHE A 104 3.17 -2.02 -4.21
C PHE A 104 2.33 -1.20 -5.18
N VAL A 105 2.37 -1.57 -6.46
CA VAL A 105 1.83 -0.76 -7.56
C VAL A 105 1.01 -1.62 -8.51
N VAL A 106 0.06 -0.98 -9.19
CA VAL A 106 -0.71 -1.57 -10.29
C VAL A 106 -0.31 -0.92 -11.60
N SER A 107 -0.39 -1.68 -12.68
CA SER A 107 -0.16 -1.21 -14.04
C SER A 107 -1.47 -0.72 -14.65
N THR A 108 -1.40 0.35 -15.45
CA THR A 108 -2.57 0.96 -16.11
C THR A 108 -3.02 0.18 -17.34
N ASP A 109 -2.12 -0.61 -17.95
CA ASP A 109 -2.33 -1.26 -19.24
C ASP A 109 -2.72 -2.74 -19.16
N ASN A 110 -2.26 -3.45 -18.15
CA ASN A 110 -2.33 -4.92 -18.15
C ASN A 110 -3.11 -5.52 -16.97
N ASN A 111 -3.74 -4.72 -16.13
CA ASN A 111 -4.34 -5.20 -14.88
C ASN A 111 -3.35 -5.99 -13.99
N ASP A 112 -2.08 -5.69 -14.13
CA ASP A 112 -1.00 -6.31 -13.36
C ASP A 112 -0.76 -5.54 -12.07
N TYR A 113 -0.26 -6.23 -11.07
CA TYR A 113 0.36 -5.57 -9.93
C TYR A 113 1.80 -6.05 -9.73
N THR A 114 2.61 -5.18 -9.17
CA THR A 114 4.02 -5.45 -8.87
C THR A 114 4.33 -5.10 -7.42
N ILE A 115 4.99 -6.01 -6.73
CA ILE A 115 5.58 -5.81 -5.42
C ILE A 115 7.09 -5.89 -5.58
N ALA A 116 7.79 -4.82 -5.26
CA ALA A 116 9.21 -4.71 -5.49
C ALA A 116 9.93 -3.91 -4.40
N LYS A 117 11.22 -4.16 -4.24
CA LYS A 117 12.17 -3.28 -3.53
C LYS A 117 13.01 -2.55 -4.58
N PHE A 118 13.14 -1.25 -4.41
CA PHE A 118 14.10 -0.43 -5.16
C PHE A 118 15.28 -0.13 -4.26
N GLN A 119 16.48 -0.43 -4.73
CA GLN A 119 17.73 -0.26 -3.98
C GLN A 119 18.90 -0.04 -4.93
N LYS A 120 19.75 0.96 -4.64
CA LYS A 120 20.95 1.25 -5.43
C LYS A 120 20.67 1.41 -6.94
N ASN A 121 19.59 2.11 -7.28
CA ASN A 121 19.11 2.33 -8.64
C ASN A 121 18.68 1.04 -9.41
N HIS A 122 18.45 -0.05 -8.69
CA HIS A 122 17.93 -1.28 -9.25
C HIS A 122 16.59 -1.66 -8.63
N GLU A 123 15.69 -2.14 -9.47
CA GLU A 123 14.41 -2.69 -9.03
C GLU A 123 14.53 -4.20 -8.84
N PHE A 124 14.25 -4.67 -7.63
CA PHE A 124 14.18 -6.09 -7.31
C PHE A 124 12.72 -6.50 -7.18
N ILE A 125 12.15 -7.03 -8.25
CA ILE A 125 10.78 -7.52 -8.26
C ILE A 125 10.69 -8.74 -7.33
N LYS A 126 9.82 -8.69 -6.35
CA LYS A 126 9.52 -9.79 -5.44
C LYS A 126 8.35 -10.60 -5.93
N HIS A 127 7.37 -9.93 -6.52
CA HIS A 127 6.20 -10.56 -7.10
C HIS A 127 5.63 -9.68 -8.20
N ARG A 128 5.28 -10.31 -9.31
CA ARG A 128 4.48 -9.72 -10.38
C ARG A 128 3.37 -10.70 -10.73
N PHE A 129 2.18 -10.23 -10.72
CA PHE A 129 1.01 -11.00 -11.12
C PHE A 129 0.37 -10.39 -12.36
N ASN A 130 0.22 -11.21 -13.40
CA ASN A 130 -0.49 -10.83 -14.62
C ASN A 130 -1.88 -11.47 -14.59
N ARG A 131 -2.92 -10.63 -14.60
CA ARG A 131 -4.32 -11.07 -14.47
C ARG A 131 -4.98 -11.44 -15.80
N ASN A 132 -4.25 -11.52 -16.89
CA ASN A 132 -4.81 -11.78 -18.23
C ASN A 132 -5.65 -13.08 -18.35
N HIS A 133 -5.70 -13.89 -17.31
CA HIS A 133 -6.42 -15.17 -17.31
C HIS A 133 -7.63 -15.23 -16.34
N GLU A 134 -7.78 -14.27 -15.47
CA GLU A 134 -8.96 -14.22 -14.57
C GLU A 134 -9.70 -12.88 -14.79
N LYS A 135 -10.95 -12.99 -15.24
CA LYS A 135 -11.88 -11.85 -15.25
C LYS A 135 -12.11 -11.36 -13.82
N HIS A 136 -11.19 -10.62 -13.27
CA HIS A 136 -11.44 -9.85 -12.07
C HIS A 136 -11.83 -8.43 -12.45
N PRO A 137 -12.88 -7.92 -11.84
CA PRO A 137 -13.41 -6.61 -12.18
C PRO A 137 -12.50 -5.50 -11.65
N PHE A 138 -11.46 -5.13 -12.39
CA PHE A 138 -11.04 -3.73 -12.37
C PHE A 138 -12.05 -2.95 -13.22
N GLU A 139 -13.32 -3.10 -12.91
CA GLU A 139 -14.40 -2.34 -13.56
C GLU A 139 -14.37 -0.88 -13.12
N THR A 140 -13.54 -0.54 -12.15
CA THR A 140 -13.37 0.83 -11.68
C THR A 140 -11.90 1.23 -11.73
N ASN A 141 -11.65 2.48 -12.09
CA ASN A 141 -10.31 3.09 -11.99
C ASN A 141 -9.84 3.25 -10.53
N LYS A 142 -10.65 2.82 -9.58
CA LYS A 142 -10.43 2.94 -8.15
C LYS A 142 -9.92 1.63 -7.58
N GLN A 143 -8.81 1.71 -6.84
CA GLN A 143 -8.12 0.58 -6.26
C GLN A 143 -7.98 0.75 -4.74
N PHE A 144 -8.23 -0.34 -4.01
CA PHE A 144 -8.03 -0.40 -2.57
C PHE A 144 -6.76 -1.18 -2.26
N PHE A 145 -5.75 -0.48 -1.82
CA PHE A 145 -4.48 -1.07 -1.40
C PHE A 145 -4.47 -1.32 0.10
N SER A 146 -3.92 -2.46 0.52
CA SER A 146 -3.59 -2.67 1.92
C SER A 146 -2.26 -3.41 2.06
N ILE A 147 -1.39 -2.88 2.90
CA ILE A 147 -0.10 -3.46 3.28
C ILE A 147 -0.16 -3.73 4.77
N VAL A 148 -0.11 -4.99 5.16
CA VAL A 148 -0.10 -5.41 6.56
C VAL A 148 1.27 -5.96 6.89
N LYS A 149 1.96 -5.37 7.87
CA LYS A 149 3.11 -5.98 8.52
C LYS A 149 2.66 -6.60 9.82
N LEU A 150 2.83 -7.92 9.92
CA LEU A 150 2.50 -8.66 11.11
C LEU A 150 3.66 -9.62 11.43
N GLU A 151 4.29 -9.44 12.59
CA GLU A 151 5.50 -10.13 13.01
C GLU A 151 6.59 -10.06 11.92
N ASP A 152 7.04 -11.19 11.43
CA ASP A 152 8.11 -11.30 10.44
C ASP A 152 7.63 -11.28 8.99
N TYR A 153 6.36 -10.93 8.72
CA TYR A 153 5.80 -11.00 7.39
C TYR A 153 5.08 -9.73 6.97
N TYR A 154 5.14 -9.44 5.65
CA TYR A 154 4.27 -8.52 4.95
C TYR A 154 3.20 -9.29 4.18
N TYR A 155 1.98 -8.78 4.22
CA TYR A 155 0.81 -9.25 3.48
C TYR A 155 0.28 -8.11 2.62
N PHE A 156 -0.02 -8.40 1.37
CA PHE A 156 -0.46 -7.42 0.39
C PHE A 156 -1.85 -7.77 -0.11
N PHE A 157 -2.75 -6.81 -0.04
CA PHE A 157 -4.14 -6.97 -0.48
C PHE A 157 -4.48 -5.90 -1.50
N LEU A 158 -5.22 -6.28 -2.56
CA LEU A 158 -5.67 -5.39 -3.61
C LEU A 158 -7.14 -5.68 -3.91
N ASN A 159 -8.03 -4.70 -3.69
CA ASN A 159 -9.47 -4.77 -3.94
C ASN A 159 -10.22 -5.88 -3.20
N ARG A 160 -9.55 -6.59 -2.31
CA ARG A 160 -10.15 -7.61 -1.45
C ARG A 160 -9.36 -7.72 -0.17
N PHE A 161 -9.99 -8.28 0.85
CA PHE A 161 -9.42 -8.36 2.19
C PHE A 161 -9.58 -9.73 2.84
N ASP A 162 -10.15 -10.69 2.14
CA ASP A 162 -10.36 -12.06 2.61
C ASP A 162 -9.09 -12.92 2.50
N ARG A 163 -8.23 -12.61 1.53
CA ARG A 163 -6.95 -13.28 1.35
C ARG A 163 -5.92 -12.32 0.75
N PRO A 164 -4.64 -12.41 1.16
CA PRO A 164 -3.59 -11.60 0.54
C PRO A 164 -3.33 -12.06 -0.90
N GLU A 165 -3.01 -11.11 -1.77
CA GLU A 165 -2.48 -11.38 -3.11
C GLU A 165 -1.08 -11.97 -3.05
N TYR A 166 -0.28 -11.51 -2.07
CA TYR A 166 1.10 -11.96 -1.86
C TYR A 166 1.51 -11.82 -0.41
N MET A 167 2.43 -12.67 0.00
CA MET A 167 3.07 -12.62 1.31
C MET A 167 4.58 -12.80 1.17
N THR A 168 5.35 -12.08 1.98
CA THR A 168 6.81 -12.23 2.01
C THR A 168 7.36 -11.96 3.41
N HIS A 169 8.51 -12.59 3.72
CA HIS A 169 9.23 -12.32 4.96
C HIS A 169 9.84 -10.91 4.92
N VAL A 170 9.84 -10.21 6.08
CA VAL A 170 10.33 -8.82 6.21
C VAL A 170 11.78 -8.64 5.75
N SER A 171 12.62 -9.68 5.83
CA SER A 171 14.00 -9.61 5.35
C SER A 171 14.12 -9.34 3.85
N GLN A 172 13.09 -9.68 3.07
CA GLN A 172 13.04 -9.45 1.63
C GLN A 172 12.64 -8.02 1.26
N MET A 173 11.95 -7.33 2.17
CA MET A 173 11.41 -5.99 1.96
C MET A 173 11.61 -5.12 3.21
N ARG A 174 12.85 -5.05 3.69
CA ARG A 174 13.17 -4.24 4.88
C ARG A 174 12.79 -2.78 4.66
N MET A 175 12.22 -2.18 5.68
CA MET A 175 12.07 -0.73 5.75
C MET A 175 13.43 -0.12 6.05
N GLU A 176 14.00 0.61 5.12
CA GLU A 176 15.28 1.31 5.34
C GLU A 176 15.04 2.73 5.85
N GLY A 177 14.01 3.40 5.36
CA GLY A 177 13.62 4.74 5.78
C GLY A 177 12.28 4.80 6.53
N GLU A 178 11.94 6.02 6.95
CA GLU A 178 10.76 6.33 7.75
C GLU A 178 9.68 7.08 6.96
N ARG A 179 9.64 6.95 5.64
CA ARG A 179 8.66 7.63 4.80
C ARG A 179 7.76 6.64 4.07
N PHE A 180 6.56 7.07 3.80
CA PHE A 180 5.58 6.35 2.98
C PHE A 180 4.80 7.32 2.11
N GLY A 181 4.08 6.81 1.13
CA GLY A 181 3.26 7.64 0.27
C GLY A 181 2.95 6.97 -1.05
N PHE A 182 2.99 7.74 -2.13
CA PHE A 182 2.48 7.35 -3.42
C PHE A 182 3.58 7.33 -4.48
N TYR A 183 3.53 6.35 -5.35
CA TYR A 183 4.36 6.19 -6.52
C TYR A 183 3.56 6.52 -7.78
N VAL A 184 4.09 7.36 -8.63
CA VAL A 184 3.42 7.80 -9.85
C VAL A 184 4.42 7.81 -11.00
N GLU A 185 4.20 6.97 -12.01
CA GLU A 185 5.01 6.95 -13.23
C GLU A 185 4.65 8.08 -14.20
N PRO A 186 5.52 8.36 -15.18
CA PRO A 186 5.29 9.41 -16.16
C PRO A 186 3.96 9.29 -16.93
N GLY A 187 3.26 10.41 -17.05
CA GLY A 187 2.02 10.51 -17.79
C GLY A 187 0.78 10.04 -17.02
N ILE A 188 0.91 9.83 -15.71
CA ILE A 188 -0.21 9.43 -14.86
C ILE A 188 -0.71 10.60 -14.03
N MET A 189 -2.04 10.75 -13.98
CA MET A 189 -2.77 11.54 -13.01
C MET A 189 -3.62 10.60 -12.17
N MET A 190 -3.52 10.71 -10.86
CA MET A 190 -4.31 9.95 -9.90
C MET A 190 -4.73 10.80 -8.71
N ARG A 191 -5.68 10.30 -7.92
CA ARG A 191 -6.05 10.89 -6.64
C ARG A 191 -6.16 9.83 -5.55
N CYS A 192 -5.94 10.25 -4.31
CA CYS A 192 -6.21 9.46 -3.13
C CYS A 192 -7.42 10.04 -2.39
N ASP A 193 -8.40 9.20 -2.12
CA ASP A 193 -9.61 9.59 -1.40
C ASP A 193 -9.41 9.47 0.10
N LYS A 194 -8.68 8.45 0.52
CA LYS A 194 -8.41 8.18 1.93
C LYS A 194 -7.13 7.37 2.10
N ILE A 195 -6.38 7.69 3.17
CA ILE A 195 -5.26 6.89 3.61
C ILE A 195 -5.27 6.72 5.13
N ILE A 196 -5.04 5.49 5.59
CA ILE A 196 -5.05 5.14 7.00
C ILE A 196 -3.78 4.39 7.34
N VAL A 197 -3.15 4.74 8.45
CA VAL A 197 -2.07 3.97 9.07
C VAL A 197 -2.48 3.63 10.48
N LYS A 198 -2.46 2.33 10.81
CA LYS A 198 -2.73 1.84 12.16
C LYS A 198 -1.55 1.03 12.67
N ARG A 199 -1.29 1.11 13.97
CA ARG A 199 -0.46 0.15 14.67
C ARG A 199 -1.31 -1.03 15.11
N LEU A 200 -0.78 -2.24 14.95
CA LEU A 200 -1.43 -3.47 15.39
C LEU A 200 -0.73 -3.97 16.65
N ILE A 201 -1.50 -4.12 17.72
CA ILE A 201 -1.03 -4.66 18.99
C ILE A 201 -1.45 -6.13 19.04
N THR A 202 -0.47 -7.03 19.11
CA THR A 202 -0.66 -8.47 19.04
C THR A 202 -0.41 -9.14 20.39
N ASP A 203 -1.05 -10.29 20.61
CA ASP A 203 -0.75 -11.16 21.74
C ASP A 203 0.51 -11.95 21.45
N LYS A 204 1.61 -11.61 22.14
CA LYS A 204 2.91 -12.32 22.03
C LYS A 204 2.87 -13.73 22.58
N ASN A 205 1.88 -14.08 23.37
CA ASN A 205 1.72 -15.39 24.00
C ASN A 205 0.72 -16.28 23.25
N PHE A 206 0.28 -15.88 22.07
CA PHE A 206 -0.65 -16.67 21.29
C PHE A 206 0.02 -17.95 20.77
N ASN A 207 -0.16 -19.05 21.50
CA ASN A 207 0.21 -20.41 21.09
C ASN A 207 -0.93 -21.14 20.37
N GLY A 208 -1.88 -20.42 19.81
CA GLY A 208 -3.00 -21.00 19.06
C GLY A 208 -2.50 -21.76 17.83
N ASN A 209 -3.19 -22.85 17.49
CA ASN A 209 -2.93 -23.53 16.24
C ASN A 209 -3.25 -22.57 15.07
N PRO A 210 -2.27 -22.15 14.30
CA PRO A 210 -2.48 -21.21 13.20
C PRO A 210 -3.41 -21.72 12.09
N TRP A 211 -3.81 -22.98 12.18
CA TRP A 211 -4.55 -23.71 11.16
C TRP A 211 -5.96 -24.13 11.59
N MET A 212 -6.45 -23.69 12.75
CA MET A 212 -7.86 -23.90 13.07
C MET A 212 -8.73 -23.04 12.15
N PRO A 213 -9.67 -23.63 11.40
CA PRO A 213 -10.75 -22.85 10.81
C PRO A 213 -11.47 -22.18 11.97
N LEU A 214 -11.54 -20.84 11.93
CA LEU A 214 -12.36 -20.10 12.89
C LEU A 214 -13.79 -20.58 12.71
N GLY A 215 -14.41 -21.09 13.78
CA GLY A 215 -15.85 -21.28 13.81
C GLY A 215 -16.52 -19.94 13.50
N ASP A 216 -17.68 -19.98 12.87
CA ASP A 216 -18.41 -18.78 12.44
C ASP A 216 -18.65 -17.78 13.60
N ASP A 217 -18.55 -18.24 14.85
CA ASP A 217 -18.77 -17.45 16.07
C ASP A 217 -17.49 -16.86 16.70
N GLU A 218 -16.31 -17.22 16.19
CA GLU A 218 -15.00 -16.75 16.71
C GLU A 218 -14.17 -16.02 15.65
N MET A 219 -14.78 -15.19 14.82
CA MET A 219 -14.00 -14.32 13.96
C MET A 219 -13.29 -13.28 14.83
N PRO A 220 -11.94 -13.27 14.89
CA PRO A 220 -11.21 -12.28 15.67
C PRO A 220 -11.54 -10.88 15.14
N LEU A 221 -11.50 -9.89 16.03
CA LEU A 221 -11.63 -8.46 15.70
C LEU A 221 -10.86 -8.03 14.43
N GLY A 222 -9.84 -8.81 14.04
CA GLY A 222 -9.11 -8.66 12.79
C GLY A 222 -9.89 -8.88 11.51
N SER A 223 -11.06 -9.55 11.54
CA SER A 223 -11.87 -9.72 10.32
C SER A 223 -12.60 -8.44 9.91
N GLU A 224 -12.85 -7.53 10.85
CA GLU A 224 -13.38 -6.20 10.55
C GLU A 224 -12.33 -5.29 9.90
N ILE A 225 -11.03 -5.51 10.21
CA ILE A 225 -9.91 -4.79 9.56
C ILE A 225 -9.93 -4.99 8.06
N LEU A 226 -10.39 -6.16 7.64
CA LEU A 226 -10.31 -6.59 6.25
C LEU A 226 -11.62 -6.32 5.48
N ARG A 227 -12.70 -5.89 6.16
CA ARG A 227 -14.02 -5.65 5.56
C ARG A 227 -14.44 -4.19 5.48
N GLY A 228 -13.65 -3.26 6.01
CA GLY A 228 -13.95 -1.81 6.03
C GLY A 228 -13.21 -1.02 4.97
#